data_ee651816ee00ae952335cfd51dac184f
#
_entry.id   ee651816ee00ae952335cfd51dac184f
#
_cell.length_a   1.000
_cell.length_b   1.000
_cell.length_c   1.000
_cell.angle_alpha   90.00
_cell.angle_beta   90.00
_cell.angle_gamma   90.00
#
_symmetry.space_group_name_H-M   'P 1'
#
loop_
_entity.id
_entity.type
_entity.pdbx_description
1 polymer ?
#
loop_
_entity_poly.entity_id
_entity_poly.type
_entity_poly.pdbx_seq_one_letter_code
_entity_poly.pdbx_strand_id
1 'polypeptide(L)'
;MNAKAPATEYLVISRGHWDASASKEDIQRAIDAFYVWHEGMVAGGKMRRGSRLMKDGKFVSRRGVIDGPYSEAKEVIGGYWFVQAHSLEEAALLLAQNPCLAYGLVNEVRELDPLQCDAFAVTAETPAAA
;
A
#
# COMPACT_ATOMS: atom_id res chain seq x y z
N MET A 1 22.66 -5.51 24.70
CA MET A 1 21.88 -4.74 23.71
C MET A 1 21.07 -5.69 22.87
N ASN A 2 19.78 -5.50 22.87
CA ASN A 2 18.90 -6.36 22.07
C ASN A 2 18.96 -5.94 20.61
N ALA A 3 19.29 -6.87 19.75
CA ALA A 3 19.25 -6.64 18.32
C ALA A 3 17.80 -6.59 17.86
N LYS A 4 17.44 -5.59 17.06
CA LYS A 4 16.15 -5.59 16.38
C LYS A 4 16.15 -6.68 15.33
N ALA A 5 14.98 -7.22 15.04
CA ALA A 5 14.82 -8.08 13.88
C ALA A 5 15.29 -7.32 12.63
N PRO A 6 15.85 -8.00 11.62
CA PRO A 6 16.18 -7.34 10.36
C PRO A 6 14.97 -6.63 9.77
N ALA A 7 15.21 -5.51 9.13
CA ALA A 7 14.14 -4.82 8.41
C ALA A 7 13.66 -5.70 7.26
N THR A 8 12.34 -5.76 7.11
CA THR A 8 11.70 -6.44 5.99
C THR A 8 10.83 -5.45 5.22
N GLU A 9 10.42 -5.86 4.05
CA GLU A 9 9.63 -4.98 3.18
C GLU A 9 8.13 -5.25 3.32
N TYR A 10 7.38 -4.18 3.38
CA TYR A 10 5.92 -4.20 3.49
C TYR A 10 5.34 -3.50 2.29
N LEU A 11 4.27 -4.07 1.72
CA LEU A 11 3.49 -3.42 0.68
C LEU A 11 2.45 -2.51 1.33
N VAL A 12 2.38 -1.28 0.85
CA VAL A 12 1.34 -0.34 1.23
C VAL A 12 0.38 -0.19 0.08
N ILE A 13 -0.90 -0.36 0.36
CA ILE A 13 -1.97 -0.19 -0.61
C ILE A 13 -2.81 1.00 -0.18
N SER A 14 -2.88 2.02 -1.03
CA SER A 14 -3.73 3.18 -0.75
C SER A 14 -5.14 2.90 -1.24
N ARG A 15 -6.10 3.00 -0.32
CA ARG A 15 -7.50 2.67 -0.58
C ARG A 15 -8.42 3.82 -0.31
N GLY A 16 -9.58 3.79 -0.93
CA GLY A 16 -10.68 4.69 -0.65
C GLY A 16 -10.75 5.89 -1.55
N HIS A 17 -11.66 6.78 -1.21
CA HIS A 17 -11.87 8.02 -1.90
C HIS A 17 -11.54 9.19 -0.99
N TRP A 18 -11.18 10.33 -1.58
CA TRP A 18 -11.06 11.56 -0.83
C TRP A 18 -12.42 11.92 -0.21
N ASP A 19 -12.38 12.53 0.97
CA ASP A 19 -13.60 13.03 1.61
C ASP A 19 -14.31 14.02 0.68
N ALA A 20 -15.61 13.83 0.50
CA ALA A 20 -16.41 14.71 -0.35
C ALA A 20 -16.43 16.16 0.16
N SER A 21 -16.25 16.32 1.48
CA SER A 21 -16.21 17.65 2.13
C SER A 21 -14.87 18.37 1.97
N ALA A 22 -13.83 17.68 1.54
CA ALA A 22 -12.49 18.27 1.40
C ALA A 22 -12.43 19.12 0.14
N SER A 23 -11.82 20.30 0.24
CA SER A 23 -11.62 21.16 -0.92
C SER A 23 -10.50 20.61 -1.81
N LYS A 24 -10.56 20.96 -3.11
CA LYS A 24 -9.49 20.56 -4.05
C LYS A 24 -8.14 21.12 -3.60
N GLU A 25 -8.12 22.32 -3.04
CA GLU A 25 -6.91 22.97 -2.56
C GLU A 25 -6.32 22.21 -1.37
N ASP A 26 -7.15 21.77 -0.44
CA ASP A 26 -6.69 20.98 0.72
C ASP A 26 -6.16 19.62 0.29
N ILE A 27 -6.84 18.98 -0.63
CA ILE A 27 -6.40 17.69 -1.18
C ILE A 27 -5.05 17.86 -1.88
N GLN A 28 -4.90 18.91 -2.70
CA GLN A 28 -3.64 19.15 -3.40
C GLN A 28 -2.50 19.42 -2.42
N ARG A 29 -2.74 20.17 -1.36
CA ARG A 29 -1.73 20.40 -0.32
C ARG A 29 -1.34 19.08 0.36
N ALA A 30 -2.31 18.21 0.63
CA ALA A 30 -2.03 16.90 1.22
C ALA A 30 -1.19 16.04 0.28
N ILE A 31 -1.50 16.04 -1.02
CA ILE A 31 -0.74 15.30 -2.03
C ILE A 31 0.70 15.84 -2.10
N ASP A 32 0.87 17.15 -2.14
CA ASP A 32 2.19 17.77 -2.18
C ASP A 32 3.00 17.41 -0.93
N ALA A 33 2.38 17.48 0.24
CA ALA A 33 3.02 17.10 1.50
C ALA A 33 3.37 15.60 1.51
N PHE A 34 2.51 14.76 0.95
CA PHE A 34 2.78 13.32 0.82
C PHE A 34 4.06 13.10 0.02
N TYR A 35 4.22 13.76 -1.12
CA TYR A 35 5.41 13.55 -1.94
C TYR A 35 6.69 14.03 -1.27
N VAL A 36 6.62 15.15 -0.54
CA VAL A 36 7.78 15.61 0.24
C VAL A 36 8.17 14.56 1.30
N TRP A 37 7.19 14.07 2.04
CA TRP A 37 7.40 13.04 3.06
C TRP A 37 7.93 11.75 2.45
N HIS A 38 7.28 11.27 1.40
CA HIS A 38 7.63 10.01 0.73
C HIS A 38 9.04 10.08 0.12
N GLU A 39 9.37 11.16 -0.58
CA GLU A 39 10.70 11.33 -1.18
C GLU A 39 11.79 11.37 -0.10
N GLY A 40 11.51 12.01 1.03
CA GLY A 40 12.44 12.01 2.17
C GLY A 40 12.66 10.61 2.73
N MET A 41 11.58 9.82 2.82
CA MET A 41 11.67 8.44 3.30
C MET A 41 12.39 7.54 2.30
N VAL A 42 12.20 7.76 1.01
CA VAL A 42 12.93 7.02 -0.04
C VAL A 42 14.42 7.35 0.06
N ALA A 43 14.76 8.63 0.18
CA ALA A 43 16.16 9.04 0.30
C ALA A 43 16.83 8.45 1.56
N GLY A 44 16.05 8.29 2.64
CA GLY A 44 16.54 7.70 3.88
C GLY A 44 16.55 6.17 3.90
N GLY A 45 16.16 5.52 2.81
CA GLY A 45 16.13 4.06 2.72
C GLY A 45 14.98 3.38 3.45
N LYS A 46 13.99 4.16 3.89
CA LYS A 46 12.83 3.64 4.64
C LYS A 46 11.64 3.31 3.76
N MET A 47 11.63 3.81 2.55
CA MET A 47 10.57 3.54 1.59
C MET A 47 11.14 3.29 0.21
N ARG A 48 10.38 2.57 -0.61
CA ARG A 48 10.66 2.37 -2.03
C ARG A 48 9.46 2.81 -2.82
N ARG A 49 9.68 3.48 -3.93
CA ARG A 49 8.60 3.98 -4.75
C ARG A 49 7.79 2.83 -5.34
N GLY A 50 6.48 3.04 -5.38
CA GLY A 50 5.57 2.24 -6.19
C GLY A 50 5.00 3.11 -7.29
N SER A 51 3.68 3.07 -7.44
CA SER A 51 3.02 3.84 -8.49
C SER A 51 1.59 4.17 -8.11
N ARG A 52 1.07 5.21 -8.72
CA ARG A 52 -0.36 5.44 -8.79
C ARG A 52 -0.97 4.48 -9.80
N LEU A 53 -2.23 4.15 -9.60
CA LEU A 53 -2.97 3.31 -10.53
C LEU A 53 -3.93 4.18 -11.35
N MET A 54 -4.06 3.85 -12.63
CA MET A 54 -5.06 4.47 -13.47
C MET A 54 -6.45 4.00 -13.05
N LYS A 55 -7.44 4.78 -13.45
CA LYS A 55 -8.80 4.60 -12.98
C LYS A 55 -9.48 3.35 -13.56
N ASP A 56 -9.23 3.06 -14.83
CA ASP A 56 -9.88 1.95 -15.50
C ASP A 56 -9.16 0.65 -15.22
N GLY A 57 -9.91 -0.41 -15.04
CA GLY A 57 -9.37 -1.73 -14.79
C GLY A 57 -10.31 -2.82 -15.27
N LYS A 58 -9.85 -4.05 -15.14
CA LYS A 58 -10.62 -5.25 -15.50
C LYS A 58 -10.48 -6.28 -14.39
N PHE A 59 -11.54 -7.06 -14.21
CA PHE A 59 -11.50 -8.24 -13.35
C PHE A 59 -11.53 -9.46 -14.23
N VAL A 60 -10.56 -10.33 -14.08
CA VAL A 60 -10.42 -11.54 -14.87
C VAL A 60 -10.59 -12.75 -13.96
N SER A 61 -11.55 -13.61 -14.27
CA SER A 61 -11.81 -14.82 -13.51
C SER A 61 -12.29 -15.90 -14.47
N ARG A 62 -12.56 -17.07 -13.95
CA ARG A 62 -13.14 -18.15 -14.78
C ARG A 62 -14.50 -17.79 -15.38
N ARG A 63 -15.16 -16.77 -14.82
CA ARG A 63 -16.45 -16.27 -15.35
C ARG A 63 -16.26 -15.32 -16.53
N GLY A 64 -15.02 -14.98 -16.87
CA GLY A 64 -14.70 -14.07 -17.96
C GLY A 64 -14.04 -12.79 -17.48
N VAL A 65 -14.10 -11.80 -18.35
CA VAL A 65 -13.50 -10.47 -18.11
C VAL A 65 -14.64 -9.48 -17.87
N ILE A 66 -14.55 -8.77 -16.76
CA ILE A 66 -15.56 -7.81 -16.33
C ILE A 66 -14.90 -6.46 -16.14
N ASP A 67 -15.56 -5.38 -16.51
CA ASP A 67 -15.04 -4.04 -16.30
C ASP A 67 -14.96 -3.72 -14.81
N GLY A 68 -13.86 -3.08 -14.40
CA GLY A 68 -13.63 -2.54 -13.07
C GLY A 68 -13.25 -1.08 -13.18
N PRO A 69 -12.87 -0.45 -12.05
CA PRO A 69 -12.75 -1.00 -10.71
C PRO A 69 -14.08 -1.11 -9.96
N TYR A 70 -14.01 -1.67 -8.75
CA TYR A 70 -15.15 -1.67 -7.84
C TYR A 70 -15.54 -0.24 -7.46
N SER A 71 -16.83 0.00 -7.28
CA SER A 71 -17.34 1.31 -6.86
C SER A 71 -17.32 1.53 -5.34
N GLU A 72 -17.27 0.44 -4.56
CA GLU A 72 -17.21 0.54 -3.11
C GLU A 72 -15.89 1.17 -2.66
N ALA A 73 -15.96 2.21 -1.83
CA ALA A 73 -14.77 2.97 -1.41
C ALA A 73 -13.67 2.07 -0.83
N LYS A 74 -14.05 1.09 -0.01
CA LYS A 74 -13.09 0.18 0.63
C LYS A 74 -12.35 -0.73 -0.35
N GLU A 75 -12.88 -0.89 -1.55
CA GLU A 75 -12.32 -1.76 -2.59
C GLU A 75 -11.53 -1.00 -3.64
N VAL A 76 -11.62 0.33 -3.64
CA VAL A 76 -10.90 1.16 -4.59
C VAL A 76 -9.43 1.27 -4.17
N ILE A 77 -8.54 0.95 -5.09
CA ILE A 77 -7.10 1.04 -4.86
C ILE A 77 -6.55 2.13 -5.77
N GLY A 78 -5.97 3.18 -5.17
CA GLY A 78 -5.44 4.32 -5.92
C GLY A 78 -3.96 4.24 -6.22
N GLY A 79 -3.22 3.40 -5.49
CA GLY A 79 -1.79 3.27 -5.67
C GLY A 79 -1.16 2.36 -4.63
N TYR A 80 0.15 2.23 -4.73
CA TYR A 80 0.92 1.39 -3.81
C TYR A 80 2.36 1.89 -3.71
N TRP A 81 3.02 1.53 -2.60
CA TRP A 81 4.46 1.72 -2.42
C TRP A 81 4.95 0.73 -1.37
N PHE A 82 6.21 0.85 -0.98
CA PHE A 82 6.84 -0.11 -0.07
C PHE A 82 7.50 0.60 1.09
N VAL A 83 7.47 -0.04 2.26
CA VAL A 83 8.07 0.46 3.50
C VAL A 83 9.02 -0.60 4.02
N GLN A 84 10.20 -0.15 4.49
CA GLN A 84 11.14 -0.99 5.21
C GLN A 84 10.91 -0.77 6.70
N ALA A 85 10.68 -1.84 7.43
CA ALA A 85 10.43 -1.76 8.88
C ALA A 85 10.84 -3.06 9.56
N HIS A 86 10.99 -3.00 10.87
CA HIS A 86 11.39 -4.16 11.68
C HIS A 86 10.17 -4.94 12.19
N SER A 87 8.99 -4.38 12.08
CA SER A 87 7.74 -5.03 12.48
C SER A 87 6.56 -4.39 11.74
N LEU A 88 5.45 -5.09 11.74
CA LEU A 88 4.18 -4.57 11.18
C LEU A 88 3.74 -3.31 11.94
N GLU A 89 3.89 -3.32 13.26
CA GLU A 89 3.54 -2.18 14.10
C GLU A 89 4.38 -0.95 13.77
N GLU A 90 5.68 -1.15 13.56
CA GLU A 90 6.56 -0.06 13.15
C GLU A 90 6.17 0.50 11.78
N ALA A 91 5.86 -0.38 10.83
CA ALA A 91 5.39 0.04 9.51
C ALA A 91 4.10 0.85 9.61
N ALA A 92 3.15 0.40 10.44
CA ALA A 92 1.89 1.10 10.64
C ALA A 92 2.09 2.48 11.27
N LEU A 93 2.96 2.58 12.27
CA LEU A 93 3.26 3.88 12.90
C LEU A 93 3.91 4.85 11.92
N LEU A 94 4.77 4.35 11.05
CA LEU A 94 5.40 5.17 10.03
C LEU A 94 4.33 5.72 9.05
N LEU A 95 3.40 4.86 8.62
CA LEU A 95 2.33 5.24 7.70
C LEU A 95 1.32 6.19 8.32
N ALA A 96 1.17 6.17 9.65
CA ALA A 96 0.28 7.10 10.34
C ALA A 96 0.69 8.56 10.13
N GLN A 97 1.91 8.82 9.66
CA GLN A 97 2.39 10.16 9.34
C GLN A 97 1.94 10.65 7.96
N ASN A 98 1.27 9.81 7.18
CA ASN A 98 0.83 10.19 5.83
C ASN A 98 -0.21 11.31 5.89
N PRO A 99 0.08 12.48 5.32
CA PRO A 99 -0.86 13.62 5.40
C PRO A 99 -2.17 13.39 4.67
N CYS A 100 -2.21 12.47 3.72
CA CYS A 100 -3.44 12.18 2.97
C CYS A 100 -4.49 11.46 3.80
N LEU A 101 -4.11 10.83 4.91
CA LEU A 101 -5.07 10.13 5.78
C LEU A 101 -6.09 11.08 6.40
N ALA A 102 -5.73 12.34 6.58
CA ALA A 102 -6.63 13.34 7.15
C ALA A 102 -7.85 13.62 6.27
N TYR A 103 -7.78 13.25 4.99
CA TYR A 103 -8.83 13.55 4.02
C TYR A 103 -9.50 12.31 3.46
N GLY A 104 -9.49 11.23 4.22
CA GLY A 104 -10.33 10.06 3.96
C GLY A 104 -9.65 8.84 3.39
N LEU A 105 -8.41 8.95 2.91
CA LEU A 105 -7.71 7.78 2.39
C LEU A 105 -7.30 6.84 3.52
N VAL A 106 -7.21 5.56 3.19
CA VAL A 106 -6.80 4.50 4.11
C VAL A 106 -5.62 3.78 3.49
N ASN A 107 -4.61 3.51 4.30
CA ASN A 107 -3.48 2.69 3.86
C ASN A 107 -3.56 1.32 4.51
N GLU A 108 -3.59 0.30 3.68
CA GLU A 108 -3.46 -1.08 4.13
C GLU A 108 -1.99 -1.47 3.99
N VAL A 109 -1.41 -2.03 5.04
CA VAL A 109 0.00 -2.44 5.04
C VAL A 109 0.09 -3.93 5.28
N ARG A 110 0.90 -4.62 4.46
CA ARG A 110 1.07 -6.07 4.55
C ARG A 110 2.53 -6.43 4.31
N GLU A 111 3.07 -7.31 5.15
CA GLU A 111 4.41 -7.82 4.96
C GLU A 111 4.49 -8.63 3.67
N LEU A 112 5.56 -8.41 2.90
CA LEU A 112 5.83 -9.28 1.77
C LEU A 112 6.35 -10.61 2.27
N ASP A 113 5.90 -11.70 1.65
CA ASP A 113 6.41 -13.02 1.97
C ASP A 113 7.92 -13.04 1.67
N PRO A 114 8.76 -13.38 2.66
CA PRO A 114 10.21 -13.41 2.43
C PRO A 114 10.64 -14.52 1.48
N LEU A 115 9.79 -15.51 1.25
CA LEU A 115 10.07 -16.60 0.32
C LEU A 115 9.57 -16.18 -1.07
N GLN A 116 10.51 -16.04 -1.99
CA GLN A 116 10.14 -15.79 -3.37
C GLN A 116 9.73 -17.10 -4.05
N CYS A 117 8.54 -17.10 -4.60
CA CYS A 117 7.98 -18.27 -5.24
C CYS A 117 8.28 -18.27 -6.73
N ASP A 118 8.58 -19.45 -7.27
CA ASP A 118 8.72 -19.66 -8.71
C ASP A 118 8.23 -21.06 -9.06
N ALA A 119 8.31 -21.42 -10.34
CA ALA A 119 7.77 -22.71 -10.81
C ALA A 119 8.49 -23.93 -10.22
N PHE A 120 9.65 -23.72 -9.62
CA PHE A 120 10.50 -24.80 -9.11
C PHE A 120 10.63 -24.78 -7.60
N ALA A 121 10.18 -23.71 -6.93
CA ALA A 121 10.30 -23.58 -5.49
C ALA A 121 9.09 -24.20 -4.81
N VAL A 122 9.34 -24.98 -3.76
CA VAL A 122 8.28 -25.46 -2.88
C VAL A 122 8.09 -24.43 -1.77
N THR A 123 6.90 -23.89 -1.67
CA THR A 123 6.59 -22.84 -0.70
C THR A 123 5.35 -23.21 0.09
N ALA A 124 5.05 -22.41 1.11
CA ALA A 124 3.89 -22.61 1.98
C ALA A 124 2.61 -21.99 1.44
N GLU A 125 2.51 -21.78 0.13
CA GLU A 125 1.38 -21.10 -0.47
C GLU A 125 0.12 -21.96 -0.59
N THR A 126 0.28 -23.28 -0.61
CA THR A 126 -0.89 -24.16 -0.69
C THR A 126 -1.71 -24.01 0.59
N PRO A 127 -3.02 -23.69 0.47
CA PRO A 127 -3.85 -23.56 1.65
C PRO A 127 -3.88 -24.86 2.47
N ALA A 128 -3.95 -24.71 3.78
CA ALA A 128 -4.17 -25.86 4.65
C ALA A 128 -5.51 -26.50 4.30
N ALA A 129 -5.58 -27.83 4.40
CA ALA A 129 -6.84 -28.56 4.16
C ALA A 129 -7.91 -28.03 5.13
N ALA A 130 -9.10 -27.79 4.58
CA ALA A 130 -10.22 -27.32 5.37
C ALA A 130 -10.74 -28.46 6.29
#